data_e7bd8160ab4c6c8fa3c7cac507430fd6
#
_entry.id   e7bd8160ab4c6c8fa3c7cac507430fd6
#
_cell.length_a   1.000
_cell.length_b   1.000
_cell.length_c   1.000
_cell.angle_alpha   90.00
_cell.angle_beta   90.00
_cell.angle_gamma   90.00
#
_symmetry.space_group_name_H-M   'P 1'
#
loop_
_entity.id
_entity.type
_entity.pdbx_description
1 polymer ?
#
loop_
_entity_poly.entity_id
_entity_poly.type
_entity_poly.pdbx_seq_one_letter_code
_entity_poly.pdbx_strand_id
1 'polypeptide(L)'
;MKTLLKNGTLIDYKTNTFEKCDILIEDDKIAKIEKNIEEKAEKIIDCTNLYIMPGMIDIHCHLREPGFEYKETIKTGAKSAVCGGFTTICPMPNTKPTPDSTIILQKIIDEGKRVGLCNILPYASVTKGERSEERRVGKECRSRWSPYH
;
A
#
# COMPACT_ATOMS: atom_id res chain seq x y z
N MET A 1 3.50 -21.90 6.91
CA MET A 1 4.95 -21.56 6.79
C MET A 1 5.36 -20.67 7.93
N LYS A 2 6.45 -21.03 8.65
CA LYS A 2 6.98 -20.19 9.74
C LYS A 2 8.19 -19.40 9.27
N THR A 3 8.15 -18.08 9.48
CA THR A 3 9.29 -17.18 9.22
C THR A 3 9.68 -16.50 10.53
N LEU A 4 10.97 -16.55 10.88
CA LEU A 4 11.52 -15.94 12.08
C LEU A 4 12.42 -14.76 11.68
N LEU A 5 12.07 -13.57 12.13
CA LEU A 5 12.92 -12.38 12.05
C LEU A 5 13.71 -12.29 13.34
N LYS A 6 15.05 -12.33 13.26
CA LYS A 6 15.94 -12.33 14.43
C LYS A 6 16.70 -11.03 14.58
N ASN A 7 16.92 -10.64 15.83
CA ASN A 7 17.83 -9.55 16.23
C ASN A 7 17.45 -8.16 15.70
N GLY A 8 16.22 -7.95 15.26
CA GLY A 8 15.76 -6.69 14.72
C GLY A 8 15.43 -5.66 15.81
N THR A 9 15.39 -4.39 15.44
CA THR A 9 14.87 -3.32 16.29
C THR A 9 13.45 -3.00 15.88
N LEU A 10 12.47 -3.43 16.67
CA LEU A 10 11.06 -3.14 16.44
C LEU A 10 10.77 -1.67 16.76
N ILE A 11 10.12 -0.98 15.83
CA ILE A 11 9.56 0.35 16.04
C ILE A 11 8.10 0.19 16.43
N ASP A 12 7.78 0.44 17.70
CA ASP A 12 6.39 0.51 18.15
C ASP A 12 5.91 1.96 18.09
N TYR A 13 5.11 2.24 17.08
CA TYR A 13 4.54 3.58 16.86
C TYR A 13 3.49 3.99 17.91
N LYS A 14 2.93 3.04 18.66
CA LYS A 14 1.94 3.33 19.70
C LYS A 14 2.59 3.83 20.98
N THR A 15 3.70 3.24 21.34
CA THR A 15 4.46 3.58 22.54
C THR A 15 5.64 4.50 22.27
N ASN A 16 5.96 4.71 20.98
CA ASN A 16 7.14 5.44 20.52
C ASN A 16 8.45 4.88 21.10
N THR A 17 8.51 3.55 21.19
CA THR A 17 9.69 2.82 21.71
C THR A 17 10.40 2.06 20.60
N PHE A 18 11.70 1.80 20.85
CA PHE A 18 12.58 1.03 19.98
C PHE A 18 13.12 -0.14 20.78
N GLU A 19 12.69 -1.35 20.48
CA GLU A 19 13.08 -2.53 21.27
C GLU A 19 13.71 -3.60 20.38
N LYS A 20 14.83 -4.16 20.84
CA LYS A 20 15.43 -5.33 20.18
C LYS A 20 14.58 -6.56 20.50
N CYS A 21 14.12 -7.21 19.47
CA CYS A 21 13.30 -8.41 19.59
C CYS A 21 13.39 -9.31 18.35
N ASP A 22 12.88 -10.52 18.54
CA ASP A 22 12.60 -11.46 17.46
C ASP A 22 11.10 -11.46 17.19
N ILE A 23 10.71 -11.71 15.94
CA ILE A 23 9.32 -11.81 15.52
C ILE A 23 9.11 -13.11 14.80
N LEU A 24 8.20 -13.95 15.31
CA LEU A 24 7.74 -15.16 14.64
C LEU A 24 6.48 -14.87 13.85
N ILE A 25 6.52 -15.17 12.57
CA ILE A 25 5.39 -15.07 11.66
C ILE A 25 4.96 -16.49 11.28
N GLU A 26 3.69 -16.81 11.48
CA GLU A 26 3.07 -18.05 11.04
C GLU A 26 2.05 -17.72 9.95
N ASP A 27 2.30 -18.24 8.76
CA ASP A 27 1.56 -17.95 7.55
C ASP A 27 1.56 -16.43 7.24
N ASP A 28 0.46 -15.72 7.53
CA ASP A 28 0.27 -14.30 7.29
C ASP A 28 0.10 -13.48 8.58
N LYS A 29 0.36 -14.10 9.76
CA LYS A 29 0.11 -13.47 11.08
C LYS A 29 1.36 -13.44 11.93
N ILE A 30 1.51 -12.37 12.69
CA ILE A 30 2.50 -12.30 13.77
C ILE A 30 2.03 -13.21 14.90
N ALA A 31 2.77 -14.29 15.14
CA ALA A 31 2.46 -15.26 16.20
C ALA A 31 3.08 -14.86 17.53
N LYS A 32 4.34 -14.36 17.53
CA LYS A 32 5.07 -13.94 18.73
C LYS A 32 5.97 -12.75 18.47
N ILE A 33 6.16 -11.93 19.50
CA ILE A 33 7.17 -10.87 19.57
C ILE A 33 7.84 -11.01 20.92
N GLU A 34 9.11 -11.44 20.97
CA GLU A 34 9.85 -11.70 22.21
C GLU A 34 11.32 -11.32 22.02
N LYS A 35 12.06 -11.11 23.13
CA LYS A 35 13.49 -10.76 23.07
C LYS A 35 14.37 -11.84 22.44
N ASN A 36 13.98 -13.10 22.60
CA ASN A 36 14.66 -14.24 22.00
C ASN A 36 13.64 -15.36 21.75
N ILE A 37 13.53 -15.79 20.52
CA ILE A 37 12.67 -16.90 20.09
C ILE A 37 13.56 -18.05 19.64
N GLU A 38 13.43 -19.21 20.29
CA GLU A 38 14.20 -20.42 19.99
C GLU A 38 13.43 -21.43 19.12
N GLU A 39 12.24 -21.04 18.63
CA GLU A 39 11.44 -21.91 17.81
C GLU A 39 12.04 -22.15 16.43
N LYS A 40 11.88 -23.39 15.93
CA LYS A 40 12.28 -23.74 14.57
C LYS A 40 11.35 -23.07 13.57
N ALA A 41 11.91 -22.44 12.56
CA ALA A 41 11.21 -21.84 11.44
C ALA A 41 11.80 -22.33 10.12
N GLU A 42 10.94 -22.40 9.09
CA GLU A 42 11.39 -22.80 7.75
C GLU A 42 12.28 -21.70 7.12
N LYS A 43 12.05 -20.47 7.51
CA LYS A 43 12.84 -19.32 7.04
C LYS A 43 13.28 -18.46 8.23
N ILE A 44 14.58 -18.20 8.30
CA ILE A 44 15.15 -17.27 9.30
C ILE A 44 15.78 -16.10 8.55
N ILE A 45 15.42 -14.90 8.97
CA ILE A 45 15.96 -13.64 8.43
C ILE A 45 16.68 -12.93 9.57
N ASP A 46 17.99 -12.74 9.43
CA ASP A 46 18.77 -11.94 10.35
C ASP A 46 18.52 -10.44 10.09
N CYS A 47 17.94 -9.78 11.07
CA CYS A 47 17.62 -8.36 11.05
C CYS A 47 18.58 -7.53 11.94
N THR A 48 19.78 -8.05 12.21
CA THR A 48 20.80 -7.32 12.98
C THR A 48 21.08 -5.96 12.36
N ASN A 49 20.98 -4.90 13.16
CA ASN A 49 21.09 -3.50 12.75
C ASN A 49 20.00 -3.00 11.77
N LEU A 50 18.92 -3.75 11.61
CA LEU A 50 17.77 -3.32 10.85
C LEU A 50 16.61 -2.92 11.77
N TYR A 51 15.79 -1.98 11.28
CA TYR A 51 14.53 -1.66 11.91
C TYR A 51 13.42 -2.54 11.34
N ILE A 52 12.54 -3.01 12.22
CA ILE A 52 11.32 -3.72 11.85
C ILE A 52 10.13 -2.82 12.17
N MET A 53 9.28 -2.59 11.17
CA MET A 53 8.11 -1.74 11.31
C MET A 53 6.97 -2.27 10.42
N PRO A 54 5.71 -1.89 10.68
CA PRO A 54 4.63 -2.17 9.75
C PRO A 54 4.93 -1.58 8.37
N GLY A 55 4.50 -2.29 7.31
CA GLY A 55 4.64 -1.78 5.95
C GLY A 55 3.94 -0.43 5.79
N MET A 56 4.55 0.47 5.05
CA MET A 56 4.00 1.81 4.82
C MET A 56 2.76 1.76 3.92
N ILE A 57 1.89 2.74 4.07
CA ILE A 57 0.68 2.92 3.28
C ILE A 57 0.77 4.26 2.57
N ASP A 58 0.70 4.24 1.23
CA ASP A 58 0.60 5.45 0.42
C ASP A 58 -0.86 5.68 0.04
N ILE A 59 -1.45 6.72 0.58
CA ILE A 59 -2.86 7.07 0.35
C ILE A 59 -3.07 7.96 -0.88
N HIS A 60 -2.02 8.31 -1.63
CA HIS A 60 -2.12 9.19 -2.79
C HIS A 60 -1.01 8.92 -3.80
N CYS A 61 -1.24 8.00 -4.72
CA CYS A 61 -0.30 7.70 -5.80
C CYS A 61 -1.00 7.68 -7.17
N HIS A 62 -0.22 7.50 -8.25
CA HIS A 62 -0.75 7.48 -9.60
C HIS A 62 -0.17 6.31 -10.38
N LEU A 63 -0.99 5.27 -10.62
CA LEU A 63 -0.57 4.09 -11.38
C LEU A 63 -0.79 4.21 -12.89
N ARG A 64 -1.54 5.19 -13.34
CA ARG A 64 -1.75 5.53 -14.76
C ARG A 64 -2.47 4.48 -15.61
N GLU A 65 -2.63 3.28 -15.16
CA GLU A 65 -3.36 2.18 -15.80
C GLU A 65 -4.77 2.05 -15.16
N PRO A 66 -5.82 1.96 -16.01
CA PRO A 66 -5.82 1.83 -17.47
C PRO A 66 -5.64 3.16 -18.22
N GLY A 67 -5.11 3.06 -19.45
CA GLY A 67 -5.16 4.09 -20.49
C GLY A 67 -3.93 4.98 -20.65
N PHE A 68 -3.01 4.95 -19.70
CA PHE A 68 -1.74 5.69 -19.78
C PHE A 68 -0.55 4.80 -19.39
N GLU A 69 -0.60 3.53 -19.79
CA GLU A 69 0.37 2.49 -19.45
C GLU A 69 1.80 2.84 -19.90
N TYR A 70 1.93 3.70 -20.92
CA TYR A 70 3.22 4.22 -21.37
C TYR A 70 3.93 5.12 -20.34
N LYS A 71 3.19 5.63 -19.34
CA LYS A 71 3.75 6.42 -18.25
C LYS A 71 4.06 5.56 -17.03
N GLU A 72 3.11 4.71 -16.64
CA GLU A 72 3.18 3.83 -15.48
C GLU A 72 2.13 2.73 -15.58
N THR A 73 2.48 1.51 -15.21
CA THR A 73 1.55 0.40 -15.09
C THR A 73 1.29 0.05 -13.64
N ILE A 74 0.22 -0.69 -13.37
CA ILE A 74 -0.04 -1.24 -12.03
C ILE A 74 1.15 -2.09 -11.57
N LYS A 75 1.74 -2.89 -12.47
CA LYS A 75 2.89 -3.73 -12.14
C LYS A 75 4.15 -2.94 -11.79
N THR A 76 4.49 -1.91 -12.58
CA THR A 76 5.72 -1.12 -12.36
C THR A 76 5.60 -0.25 -11.12
N GLY A 77 4.43 0.38 -10.91
CA GLY A 77 4.16 1.17 -9.72
C GLY A 77 4.13 0.33 -8.45
N ALA A 78 3.48 -0.85 -8.47
CA ALA A 78 3.50 -1.79 -7.35
C ALA A 78 4.93 -2.27 -7.02
N LYS A 79 5.77 -2.53 -8.03
CA LYS A 79 7.18 -2.87 -7.82
C LYS A 79 7.95 -1.73 -7.15
N SER A 80 7.76 -0.50 -7.63
CA SER A 80 8.35 0.69 -7.02
C SER A 80 7.92 0.86 -5.57
N ALA A 81 6.62 0.69 -5.29
CA ALA A 81 6.06 0.77 -3.94
C ALA A 81 6.73 -0.23 -2.98
N VAL A 82 6.81 -1.50 -3.37
CA VAL A 82 7.44 -2.54 -2.53
C VAL A 82 8.93 -2.27 -2.30
N CYS A 83 9.65 -1.81 -3.32
CA CYS A 83 11.05 -1.41 -3.16
C CYS A 83 11.22 -0.23 -2.17
N GLY A 84 10.20 0.63 -2.05
CA GLY A 84 10.15 1.71 -1.07
C GLY A 84 9.60 1.30 0.30
N GLY A 85 9.22 0.02 0.50
CA GLY A 85 8.66 -0.46 1.78
C GLY A 85 7.15 -0.25 1.94
N PHE A 86 6.45 0.13 0.87
CA PHE A 86 4.99 0.27 0.87
C PHE A 86 4.31 -1.08 0.62
N THR A 87 3.42 -1.46 1.52
CA THR A 87 2.63 -2.69 1.40
C THR A 87 1.20 -2.46 0.93
N THR A 88 0.77 -1.19 0.92
CA THR A 88 -0.54 -0.77 0.43
C THR A 88 -0.41 0.58 -0.25
N ILE A 89 -1.04 0.73 -1.41
CA ILE A 89 -1.09 1.98 -2.17
C ILE A 89 -2.51 2.26 -2.65
N CYS A 90 -2.88 3.54 -2.64
CA CYS A 90 -4.21 4.01 -3.04
C CYS A 90 -4.11 4.89 -4.27
N PRO A 91 -4.23 4.33 -5.48
CA PRO A 91 -4.12 5.11 -6.71
C PRO A 91 -5.33 6.02 -6.93
N MET A 92 -5.02 7.24 -7.38
CA MET A 92 -5.98 8.26 -7.71
C MET A 92 -6.74 7.94 -9.00
N PRO A 93 -8.01 8.40 -9.14
CA PRO A 93 -8.92 7.99 -10.20
C PRO A 93 -8.70 8.74 -11.54
N ASN A 94 -7.50 9.19 -11.84
CA ASN A 94 -7.17 9.96 -13.04
C ASN A 94 -6.62 9.09 -14.20
N THR A 95 -7.32 8.02 -14.52
CA THR A 95 -7.03 7.06 -15.58
C THR A 95 -8.00 7.20 -16.75
N LYS A 96 -7.80 6.43 -17.82
CA LYS A 96 -8.69 6.42 -18.99
C LYS A 96 -8.99 4.96 -19.41
N PRO A 97 -10.20 4.46 -19.17
CA PRO A 97 -11.35 5.17 -18.59
C PRO A 97 -11.14 5.55 -17.12
N THR A 98 -11.84 6.60 -16.70
CA THR A 98 -11.91 7.02 -15.30
C THR A 98 -12.62 5.94 -14.47
N PRO A 99 -12.13 5.58 -13.27
CA PRO A 99 -12.76 4.56 -12.43
C PRO A 99 -14.02 5.10 -11.71
N ASP A 100 -15.03 5.41 -12.48
CA ASP A 100 -16.34 5.95 -12.08
C ASP A 100 -17.45 4.89 -12.02
N SER A 101 -17.08 3.63 -12.18
CA SER A 101 -17.96 2.48 -12.14
C SER A 101 -17.29 1.30 -11.44
N THR A 102 -18.10 0.41 -10.87
CA THR A 102 -17.63 -0.83 -10.23
C THR A 102 -16.86 -1.72 -11.18
N ILE A 103 -17.22 -1.73 -12.46
CA ILE A 103 -16.56 -2.56 -13.48
C ILE A 103 -15.11 -2.13 -13.69
N ILE A 104 -14.85 -0.81 -13.78
CA ILE A 104 -13.50 -0.30 -13.98
C ILE A 104 -12.66 -0.46 -12.70
N LEU A 105 -13.25 -0.15 -11.55
CA LEU A 105 -12.60 -0.35 -10.26
C LEU A 105 -12.20 -1.82 -10.06
N GLN A 106 -13.11 -2.75 -10.36
CA GLN A 106 -12.84 -4.17 -10.19
C GLN A 106 -11.68 -4.63 -11.08
N LYS A 107 -11.58 -4.14 -12.31
CA LYS A 107 -10.43 -4.43 -13.20
C LYS A 107 -9.11 -4.01 -12.60
N ILE A 108 -9.04 -2.81 -11.99
CA ILE A 108 -7.82 -2.32 -11.34
C ILE A 108 -7.47 -3.19 -10.13
N ILE A 109 -8.47 -3.55 -9.32
CA ILE A 109 -8.30 -4.42 -8.16
C ILE A 109 -7.82 -5.82 -8.58
N ASP A 110 -8.43 -6.38 -9.61
CA ASP A 110 -8.07 -7.73 -10.10
C ASP A 110 -6.67 -7.75 -10.70
N GLU A 111 -6.29 -6.71 -11.45
CA GLU A 111 -4.93 -6.57 -11.94
C GLU A 111 -3.93 -6.41 -10.78
N GLY A 112 -4.27 -5.62 -9.76
CA GLY A 112 -3.47 -5.50 -8.54
C GLY A 112 -3.26 -6.85 -7.85
N LYS A 113 -4.32 -7.64 -7.71
CA LYS A 113 -4.25 -9.01 -7.17
C LYS A 113 -3.40 -9.93 -8.04
N ARG A 114 -3.52 -9.83 -9.37
CA ARG A 114 -2.73 -10.62 -10.32
C ARG A 114 -1.23 -10.30 -10.22
N VAL A 115 -0.90 -9.02 -10.03
CA VAL A 115 0.48 -8.57 -9.79
C VAL A 115 1.01 -9.08 -8.45
N GLY A 116 0.20 -9.05 -7.38
CA GLY A 116 0.46 -9.71 -6.11
C GLY A 116 1.67 -9.18 -5.32
N LEU A 117 2.11 -7.94 -5.58
CA LEU A 117 3.27 -7.35 -4.90
C LEU A 117 2.88 -6.57 -3.65
N CYS A 118 1.81 -5.79 -3.72
CA CYS A 118 1.25 -5.04 -2.60
C CYS A 118 -0.27 -4.92 -2.75
N ASN A 119 -0.95 -4.44 -1.71
CA ASN A 119 -2.38 -4.16 -1.80
C ASN A 119 -2.61 -2.90 -2.63
N ILE A 120 -3.52 -2.98 -3.60
CA ILE A 120 -3.91 -1.85 -4.45
C ILE A 120 -5.38 -1.54 -4.18
N LEU A 121 -5.63 -0.39 -3.57
CA LEU A 121 -6.93 0.09 -3.14
C LEU A 121 -7.31 1.36 -3.92
N PRO A 122 -7.82 1.24 -5.16
CA PRO A 122 -8.06 2.40 -6.01
C PRO A 122 -9.21 3.26 -5.48
N TYR A 123 -9.05 4.56 -5.61
CA TYR A 123 -10.16 5.49 -5.39
C TYR A 123 -11.13 5.46 -6.57
N ALA A 124 -12.43 5.51 -6.25
CA ALA A 124 -13.46 5.79 -7.23
C ALA A 124 -13.52 7.28 -7.54
N SER A 125 -13.82 7.63 -8.79
CA SER A 125 -14.18 9.00 -9.13
C SER A 125 -15.53 9.36 -8.48
N VAL A 126 -15.60 10.55 -7.92
CA VAL A 126 -16.84 11.05 -7.29
C VAL A 126 -17.90 11.41 -8.33
N THR A 127 -17.47 11.68 -9.56
CA THR A 127 -18.34 12.07 -10.67
C THR A 127 -18.10 11.20 -11.89
N LYS A 128 -19.13 11.03 -12.73
CA LYS A 128 -19.04 10.31 -13.99
C LYS A 128 -18.09 11.01 -14.95
N GLY A 129 -17.04 10.27 -15.40
CA GLY A 129 -16.05 10.77 -16.35
C GLY A 129 -15.24 11.96 -15.87
N GLU A 130 -15.10 12.12 -14.54
CA GLU A 130 -14.48 13.32 -13.91
C GLU A 130 -15.18 14.63 -14.30
N ARG A 131 -16.36 14.55 -14.89
CA ARG A 131 -17.15 15.74 -15.16
C ARG A 131 -17.66 16.27 -13.83
N SER A 132 -17.00 17.30 -13.34
CA SER A 132 -17.62 18.15 -12.34
C SER A 132 -18.87 18.74 -13.01
N GLU A 133 -20.04 18.56 -12.41
CA GLU A 133 -21.17 19.43 -12.79
C GLU A 133 -20.65 20.85 -12.62
N GLU A 134 -20.67 21.65 -13.68
CA GLU A 134 -20.10 23.01 -13.69
C GLU A 134 -20.65 23.89 -12.53
N ARG A 135 -21.82 23.54 -12.00
CA ARG A 135 -22.43 24.16 -10.83
C ARG A 135 -21.73 23.88 -9.49
N ARG A 136 -20.95 22.80 -9.38
CA ARG A 136 -20.27 22.40 -8.13
C ARG A 136 -18.77 22.64 -8.14
N VAL A 137 -18.21 23.05 -9.27
CA VAL A 137 -16.77 23.17 -9.51
C VAL A 137 -16.09 24.20 -8.61
N GLY A 138 -16.78 25.19 -8.13
CA GLY A 138 -16.10 26.28 -7.43
C GLY A 138 -15.74 25.99 -5.98
N LYS A 139 -16.66 25.49 -5.18
CA LYS A 139 -16.51 25.42 -3.72
C LYS A 139 -16.24 24.02 -3.17
N GLU A 140 -16.92 22.99 -3.68
CA GLU A 140 -16.81 21.66 -3.09
C GLU A 140 -15.57 20.88 -3.54
N CYS A 141 -15.09 21.09 -4.77
CA CYS A 141 -13.82 20.52 -5.20
C CYS A 141 -12.62 21.10 -4.44
N ARG A 142 -12.63 22.43 -4.21
CA ARG A 142 -11.54 23.11 -3.49
C ARG A 142 -11.44 22.67 -2.03
N SER A 143 -12.54 22.41 -1.38
CA SER A 143 -12.55 22.01 0.02
C SER A 143 -12.15 20.55 0.26
N ARG A 144 -12.26 19.69 -0.77
CA ARG A 144 -11.92 18.26 -0.65
C ARG A 144 -10.52 17.89 -1.12
N TRP A 145 -9.90 18.71 -1.97
CA TRP A 145 -8.68 18.30 -2.68
C TRP A 145 -7.43 19.13 -2.38
N SER A 146 -7.57 20.35 -1.99
CA SER A 146 -6.47 21.19 -1.51
C SER A 146 -6.95 22.60 -1.15
N PRO A 147 -6.44 23.23 -0.09
CA PRO A 147 -6.64 24.65 0.17
C PRO A 147 -5.86 25.57 -0.80
N TYR A 148 -5.10 25.00 -1.76
CA TYR A 148 -4.19 25.72 -2.66
C TYR A 148 -4.53 25.61 -4.15
N HIS A 149 -5.76 25.24 -4.50
CA HIS A 149 -6.28 25.27 -5.87
C HIS A 149 -7.35 26.34 -6.03
#